data_c7803096dfa65b7882da3de8b7210854
#
_entry.id   c7803096dfa65b7882da3de8b7210854
#
_cell.length_a   1.000
_cell.length_b   1.000
_cell.length_c   1.000
_cell.angle_alpha   90.00
_cell.angle_beta   90.00
_cell.angle_gamma   90.00
#
_symmetry.space_group_name_H-M   'P 1'
#
loop_
_entity.id
_entity.type
_entity.pdbx_description
1 polymer ?
#
loop_
_entity_poly.entity_id
_entity_poly.type
_entity_poly.pdbx_seq_one_letter_code
_entity_poly.pdbx_strand_id
1 'polypeptide(L)'
;MEEKYKIPWIEYNFFGPTKIAESLRKIAALFDETIQAGAERVIERYKAEYEAVIAKYKPRLQGKRVMLYVGGLRPRHVIGAYEDLGMEVVGTGYEFGHNDDYDRTIKEMGNATLIYDDVTGYEFEEFVKRVKPDLIGSGIKEKYIFQKMGIPFRQMHSWDYSGPYHGYDGFAIFARDMDMTLNNPCWKQVQVPWKKAADEKVAVAAGA
;
A
#
# COMPACT_ATOMS: atom_id res chain seq x y z
N MET A 1 -12.89 -9.78 23.18
CA MET A 1 -12.54 -11.18 23.56
C MET A 1 -11.78 -11.18 24.89
N GLU A 2 -10.64 -10.50 24.99
CA GLU A 2 -9.80 -10.49 26.18
C GLU A 2 -10.48 -9.90 27.39
N GLU A 3 -11.09 -8.72 27.29
CA GLU A 3 -11.81 -8.07 28.38
C GLU A 3 -12.94 -8.92 28.95
N LYS A 4 -13.78 -9.48 28.08
CA LYS A 4 -14.99 -10.21 28.47
C LYS A 4 -14.75 -11.67 28.82
N TYR A 5 -13.88 -12.33 28.06
CA TYR A 5 -13.72 -13.80 28.14
C TYR A 5 -12.33 -14.21 28.61
N LYS A 6 -11.42 -13.25 28.84
CA LYS A 6 -10.01 -13.51 29.22
C LYS A 6 -9.27 -14.41 28.23
N ILE A 7 -9.69 -14.37 26.96
CA ILE A 7 -9.03 -15.09 25.87
C ILE A 7 -8.07 -14.12 25.20
N PRO A 8 -6.74 -14.38 25.25
CA PRO A 8 -5.77 -13.56 24.60
C PRO A 8 -5.96 -13.58 23.08
N TRP A 9 -5.64 -12.49 22.43
CA TRP A 9 -5.66 -12.39 20.99
C TRP A 9 -4.43 -11.64 20.50
N ILE A 10 -4.03 -11.92 19.27
CA ILE A 10 -2.95 -11.17 18.60
C ILE A 10 -3.41 -10.73 17.21
N GLU A 11 -2.93 -9.59 16.78
CA GLU A 11 -3.05 -9.15 15.40
C GLU A 11 -1.78 -9.55 14.65
N TYR A 12 -1.96 -10.16 13.48
CA TYR A 12 -0.86 -10.55 12.59
C TYR A 12 -1.14 -10.07 11.17
N ASN A 13 -0.08 -9.92 10.39
CA ASN A 13 -0.13 -9.43 9.03
C ASN A 13 0.86 -10.19 8.15
N PHE A 14 0.36 -10.85 7.12
CA PHE A 14 1.18 -11.58 6.15
C PHE A 14 1.30 -10.85 4.80
N PHE A 15 1.28 -9.54 4.82
CA PHE A 15 1.39 -8.68 3.65
C PHE A 15 2.71 -7.88 3.67
N GLY A 16 3.67 -8.30 2.84
CA GLY A 16 5.03 -7.77 2.81
C GLY A 16 6.01 -8.54 3.73
N PRO A 17 7.25 -8.74 3.29
CA PRO A 17 8.22 -9.59 3.98
C PRO A 17 8.55 -9.12 5.41
N THR A 18 8.65 -7.81 5.64
CA THR A 18 8.87 -7.27 6.99
C THR A 18 7.73 -7.65 7.94
N LYS A 19 6.48 -7.44 7.52
CA LYS A 19 5.30 -7.76 8.35
C LYS A 19 5.08 -9.26 8.50
N ILE A 20 5.43 -10.06 7.51
CA ILE A 20 5.42 -11.53 7.60
C ILE A 20 6.38 -11.99 8.70
N ALA A 21 7.62 -11.50 8.70
CA ALA A 21 8.61 -11.88 9.69
C ALA A 21 8.20 -11.45 11.11
N GLU A 22 7.71 -10.22 11.28
CA GLU A 22 7.15 -9.74 12.55
C GLU A 22 6.01 -10.63 13.05
N SER A 23 5.08 -11.02 12.17
CA SER A 23 3.92 -11.83 12.51
C SER A 23 4.30 -13.26 12.89
N LEU A 24 5.22 -13.87 12.14
CA LEU A 24 5.74 -15.21 12.47
C LEU A 24 6.40 -15.21 13.86
N ARG A 25 7.20 -14.19 14.18
CA ARG A 25 7.82 -14.04 15.51
C ARG A 25 6.80 -13.84 16.61
N LYS A 26 5.79 -12.98 16.39
CA LYS A 26 4.70 -12.76 17.34
C LYS A 26 3.94 -14.05 17.66
N ILE A 27 3.60 -14.83 16.62
CA ILE A 27 2.90 -16.10 16.78
C ILE A 27 3.79 -17.10 17.53
N ALA A 28 5.03 -17.25 17.09
CA ALA A 28 5.98 -18.19 17.66
C ALA A 28 6.29 -17.89 19.15
N ALA A 29 6.28 -16.62 19.55
CA ALA A 29 6.49 -16.20 20.94
C ALA A 29 5.43 -16.72 21.94
N LEU A 30 4.30 -17.23 21.45
CA LEU A 30 3.28 -17.89 22.26
C LEU A 30 3.61 -19.36 22.56
N PHE A 31 4.67 -19.89 21.98
CA PHE A 31 5.05 -21.28 22.03
C PHE A 31 6.49 -21.46 22.56
N ASP A 32 6.93 -22.69 22.57
CA ASP A 32 8.28 -23.08 23.04
C ASP A 32 9.41 -22.65 22.08
N GLU A 33 10.65 -22.80 22.53
CA GLU A 33 11.86 -22.43 21.80
C GLU A 33 11.98 -23.20 20.46
N THR A 34 11.41 -24.40 20.36
CA THR A 34 11.43 -25.20 19.13
C THR A 34 10.64 -24.52 18.01
N ILE A 35 9.45 -24.02 18.36
CA ILE A 35 8.58 -23.28 17.43
C ILE A 35 9.20 -21.92 17.08
N GLN A 36 9.80 -21.23 18.07
CA GLN A 36 10.50 -19.96 17.83
C GLN A 36 11.66 -20.13 16.85
N ALA A 37 12.51 -21.14 17.08
CA ALA A 37 13.58 -21.49 16.16
C ALA A 37 13.04 -21.94 14.78
N GLY A 38 11.86 -22.55 14.74
CA GLY A 38 11.14 -22.91 13.51
C GLY A 38 10.76 -21.68 12.70
N ALA A 39 10.23 -20.65 13.35
CA ALA A 39 9.85 -19.40 12.70
C ALA A 39 11.07 -18.70 12.05
N GLU A 40 12.19 -18.62 12.77
CA GLU A 40 13.43 -18.04 12.23
C GLU A 40 13.96 -18.84 11.02
N ARG A 41 13.89 -20.18 11.06
CA ARG A 41 14.26 -20.99 9.87
C ARG A 41 13.39 -20.72 8.66
N VAL A 42 12.09 -20.50 8.85
CA VAL A 42 11.18 -20.14 7.76
C VAL A 42 11.52 -18.76 7.20
N ILE A 43 11.73 -17.77 8.06
CA ILE A 43 12.09 -16.41 7.65
C ILE A 43 13.40 -16.44 6.83
N GLU A 44 14.43 -17.10 7.33
CA GLU A 44 15.73 -17.18 6.65
C GLU A 44 15.64 -17.95 5.33
N ARG A 45 14.82 -19.00 5.27
CA ARG A 45 14.58 -19.77 4.02
C ARG A 45 14.08 -18.91 2.87
N TYR A 46 13.18 -17.97 3.13
CA TYR A 46 12.60 -17.12 2.09
C TYR A 46 13.35 -15.80 1.85
N LYS A 47 14.37 -15.54 2.66
CA LYS A 47 15.09 -14.26 2.64
C LYS A 47 15.69 -13.94 1.27
N ALA A 48 16.44 -14.86 0.70
CA ALA A 48 17.05 -14.66 -0.61
C ALA A 48 16.01 -14.38 -1.72
N GLU A 49 14.84 -15.02 -1.64
CA GLU A 49 13.76 -14.85 -2.63
C GLU A 49 13.15 -13.46 -2.54
N TYR A 50 12.73 -13.01 -1.34
CA TYR A 50 12.12 -11.68 -1.22
C TYR A 50 13.13 -10.53 -1.38
N GLU A 51 14.39 -10.71 -0.98
CA GLU A 51 15.46 -9.73 -1.23
C GLU A 51 15.72 -9.58 -2.75
N ALA A 52 15.68 -10.66 -3.52
CA ALA A 52 15.76 -10.60 -4.98
C ALA A 52 14.58 -9.84 -5.60
N VAL A 53 13.36 -10.02 -5.06
CA VAL A 53 12.18 -9.26 -5.47
C VAL A 53 12.37 -7.77 -5.17
N ILE A 54 12.81 -7.42 -3.95
CA ILE A 54 13.09 -6.04 -3.58
C ILE A 54 14.16 -5.43 -4.48
N ALA A 55 15.29 -6.11 -4.67
CA ALA A 55 16.37 -5.64 -5.52
C ALA A 55 15.93 -5.37 -6.97
N LYS A 56 15.01 -6.18 -7.48
CA LYS A 56 14.46 -6.04 -8.84
C LYS A 56 13.52 -4.84 -8.98
N TYR A 57 12.61 -4.64 -8.04
CA TYR A 57 11.51 -3.69 -8.21
C TYR A 57 11.70 -2.36 -7.47
N LYS A 58 12.40 -2.35 -6.33
CA LYS A 58 12.63 -1.14 -5.54
C LYS A 58 13.27 0.01 -6.35
N PRO A 59 14.29 -0.20 -7.20
CA PRO A 59 14.87 0.90 -7.99
C PRO A 59 13.87 1.61 -8.92
N ARG A 60 12.77 0.94 -9.28
CA ARG A 60 11.72 1.47 -10.16
C ARG A 60 10.54 2.07 -9.40
N LEU A 61 10.40 1.74 -8.12
CA LEU A 61 9.26 2.09 -7.26
C LEU A 61 9.63 3.04 -6.14
N GLN A 62 10.90 3.13 -5.76
CA GLN A 62 11.38 3.94 -4.66
C GLN A 62 10.97 5.42 -4.79
N GLY A 63 10.47 5.99 -3.71
CA GLY A 63 10.00 7.37 -3.64
C GLY A 63 8.67 7.62 -4.35
N LYS A 64 8.01 6.58 -4.91
CA LYS A 64 6.67 6.71 -5.47
C LYS A 64 5.66 6.87 -4.35
N ARG A 65 4.77 7.84 -4.51
CA ARG A 65 3.78 8.25 -3.51
C ARG A 65 2.45 7.54 -3.75
N VAL A 66 1.94 6.88 -2.71
CA VAL A 66 0.71 6.08 -2.76
C VAL A 66 -0.36 6.68 -1.87
N MET A 67 -1.58 6.70 -2.36
CA MET A 67 -2.75 7.08 -1.60
C MET A 67 -3.74 5.92 -1.58
N LEU A 68 -4.21 5.54 -0.39
CA LEU A 68 -5.06 4.36 -0.17
C LEU A 68 -6.43 4.79 0.34
N TYR A 69 -7.49 4.24 -0.26
CA TYR A 69 -8.86 4.40 0.23
C TYR A 69 -9.60 3.07 0.03
N VAL A 70 -9.81 2.35 1.11
CA VAL A 70 -10.35 0.98 1.05
C VAL A 70 -11.32 0.72 2.22
N GLY A 71 -12.37 -0.02 1.92
CA GLY A 71 -13.38 -0.40 2.90
C GLY A 71 -13.16 -1.78 3.50
N GLY A 72 -13.14 -2.82 2.67
CA GLY A 72 -13.05 -4.21 3.12
C GLY A 72 -11.67 -4.61 3.66
N LEU A 73 -10.61 -4.11 3.05
CA LEU A 73 -9.24 -4.29 3.51
C LEU A 73 -8.83 -3.13 4.40
N ARG A 74 -8.22 -3.41 5.54
CA ARG A 74 -7.68 -2.34 6.39
C ARG A 74 -6.39 -1.78 5.79
N PRO A 75 -6.29 -0.47 5.50
CA PRO A 75 -5.10 0.12 4.87
C PRO A 75 -3.81 -0.22 5.58
N ARG A 76 -3.80 -0.22 6.93
CA ARG A 76 -2.60 -0.56 7.72
C ARG A 76 -1.98 -1.91 7.39
N HIS A 77 -2.77 -2.85 6.85
CA HIS A 77 -2.25 -4.18 6.51
C HIS A 77 -1.40 -4.19 5.23
N VAL A 78 -1.56 -3.20 4.36
CA VAL A 78 -0.82 -3.15 3.09
C VAL A 78 0.31 -2.13 3.08
N ILE A 79 0.33 -1.20 4.04
CA ILE A 79 1.35 -0.14 4.14
C ILE A 79 2.76 -0.71 4.08
N GLY A 80 3.07 -1.69 4.93
CA GLY A 80 4.40 -2.29 5.01
C GLY A 80 4.90 -2.88 3.70
N ALA A 81 4.03 -3.44 2.86
CA ALA A 81 4.43 -3.98 1.56
C ALA A 81 4.84 -2.88 0.56
N TYR A 82 4.21 -1.70 0.63
CA TYR A 82 4.65 -0.54 -0.15
C TYR A 82 6.01 -0.03 0.36
N GLU A 83 6.18 0.05 1.68
CA GLU A 83 7.42 0.50 2.31
C GLU A 83 8.61 -0.44 2.02
N ASP A 84 8.39 -1.76 2.01
CA ASP A 84 9.39 -2.75 1.62
C ASP A 84 9.92 -2.49 0.19
N LEU A 85 9.09 -1.95 -0.69
CA LEU A 85 9.46 -1.54 -2.05
C LEU A 85 10.00 -0.09 -2.12
N GLY A 86 10.14 0.60 -0.98
CA GLY A 86 10.61 1.98 -0.92
C GLY A 86 9.61 3.02 -1.40
N MET A 87 8.32 2.65 -1.47
CA MET A 87 7.22 3.57 -1.79
C MET A 87 6.76 4.29 -0.52
N GLU A 88 6.15 5.46 -0.67
CA GLU A 88 5.67 6.29 0.43
C GLU A 88 4.13 6.31 0.45
N VAL A 89 3.51 5.84 1.52
CA VAL A 89 2.07 5.99 1.71
C VAL A 89 1.79 7.37 2.29
N VAL A 90 1.31 8.27 1.45
CA VAL A 90 1.11 9.70 1.76
C VAL A 90 -0.34 10.06 2.12
N GLY A 91 -1.24 9.13 1.97
CA GLY A 91 -2.63 9.26 2.37
C GLY A 91 -3.27 7.89 2.55
N THR A 92 -4.11 7.77 3.55
CA THR A 92 -4.87 6.55 3.81
C THR A 92 -6.24 6.87 4.37
N GLY A 93 -7.24 6.10 3.98
CA GLY A 93 -8.60 6.31 4.44
C GLY A 93 -9.43 5.03 4.45
N TYR A 94 -10.53 5.12 5.18
CA TYR A 94 -11.52 4.08 5.32
C TYR A 94 -12.83 4.52 4.70
N GLU A 95 -13.52 3.62 3.99
CA GLU A 95 -14.95 3.82 3.67
C GLU A 95 -15.81 3.65 4.92
N PHE A 96 -15.40 2.78 5.85
CA PHE A 96 -16.05 2.54 7.14
C PHE A 96 -15.03 1.96 8.12
N GLY A 97 -14.49 2.78 8.98
CA GLY A 97 -13.57 2.40 10.05
C GLY A 97 -14.26 2.43 11.42
N HIS A 98 -13.71 1.70 12.38
CA HIS A 98 -14.00 1.87 13.80
C HIS A 98 -12.93 2.75 14.43
N ASN A 99 -13.24 3.40 15.56
CA ASN A 99 -12.29 4.31 16.21
C ASN A 99 -10.92 3.67 16.48
N ASP A 100 -10.89 2.41 16.87
CA ASP A 100 -9.65 1.67 17.11
C ASP A 100 -8.84 1.37 15.82
N ASP A 101 -9.46 1.38 14.65
CA ASP A 101 -8.76 1.24 13.37
C ASP A 101 -7.85 2.45 13.09
N TYR A 102 -8.28 3.65 13.45
CA TYR A 102 -7.49 4.88 13.30
C TYR A 102 -6.28 4.88 14.22
N ASP A 103 -6.47 4.58 15.51
CA ASP A 103 -5.38 4.50 16.50
C ASP A 103 -4.30 3.49 16.09
N ARG A 104 -4.70 2.37 15.49
CA ARG A 104 -3.78 1.36 14.98
C ARG A 104 -3.09 1.82 13.71
N THR A 105 -3.80 2.49 12.81
CA THR A 105 -3.24 3.01 11.56
C THR A 105 -2.21 4.10 11.83
N ILE A 106 -2.49 5.04 12.74
CA ILE A 106 -1.55 6.12 13.11
C ILE A 106 -0.18 5.55 13.54
N LYS A 107 -0.16 4.40 14.21
CA LYS A 107 1.09 3.77 14.66
C LYS A 107 1.95 3.22 13.51
N GLU A 108 1.33 2.90 12.39
CA GLU A 108 1.99 2.37 11.19
C GLU A 108 2.38 3.48 10.19
N MET A 109 2.01 4.73 10.48
CA MET A 109 2.13 5.84 9.54
C MET A 109 3.20 6.84 9.96
N GLY A 110 3.87 7.43 8.97
CA GLY A 110 4.75 8.58 9.19
C GLY A 110 3.96 9.87 9.46
N ASN A 111 4.59 10.84 10.11
CA ASN A 111 3.98 12.10 10.55
C ASN A 111 3.42 13.00 9.41
N ALA A 112 3.78 12.72 8.15
CA ALA A 112 3.33 13.50 6.99
C ALA A 112 2.15 12.86 6.23
N THR A 113 1.56 11.80 6.76
CA THR A 113 0.50 11.08 6.07
C THR A 113 -0.87 11.66 6.41
N LEU A 114 -1.66 11.92 5.36
CA LEU A 114 -3.05 12.30 5.49
C LEU A 114 -3.91 11.08 5.85
N ILE A 115 -4.68 11.17 6.95
CA ILE A 115 -5.68 10.16 7.33
C ILE A 115 -7.05 10.78 7.15
N TYR A 116 -7.96 10.07 6.47
CA TYR A 116 -9.33 10.53 6.19
C TYR A 116 -10.33 9.40 6.35
N ASP A 117 -11.58 9.75 6.64
CA ASP A 117 -12.66 8.83 6.96
C ASP A 117 -13.90 9.16 6.15
N ASP A 118 -14.57 8.13 5.67
CA ASP A 118 -15.87 8.16 5.00
C ASP A 118 -16.05 9.35 4.04
N VAL A 119 -15.03 9.60 3.23
CA VAL A 119 -15.04 10.71 2.28
C VAL A 119 -15.87 10.39 1.05
N THR A 120 -16.55 11.39 0.52
CA THR A 120 -17.22 11.29 -0.77
C THR A 120 -16.22 11.18 -1.91
N GLY A 121 -16.66 10.68 -3.06
CA GLY A 121 -15.81 10.64 -4.25
C GLY A 121 -15.27 12.02 -4.65
N TYR A 122 -16.04 13.09 -4.43
CA TYR A 122 -15.60 14.46 -4.68
C TYR A 122 -14.48 14.89 -3.73
N GLU A 123 -14.64 14.66 -2.43
CA GLU A 123 -13.61 14.99 -1.42
C GLU A 123 -12.33 14.21 -1.66
N PHE A 124 -12.45 12.92 -2.02
CA PHE A 124 -11.29 12.11 -2.36
C PHE A 124 -10.55 12.65 -3.60
N GLU A 125 -11.29 13.10 -4.63
CA GLU A 125 -10.71 13.75 -5.80
C GLU A 125 -9.95 15.03 -5.42
N GLU A 126 -10.51 15.87 -4.53
CA GLU A 126 -9.85 17.08 -4.04
C GLU A 126 -8.59 16.76 -3.21
N PHE A 127 -8.62 15.73 -2.37
CA PHE A 127 -7.42 15.26 -1.66
C PHE A 127 -6.34 14.77 -2.63
N VAL A 128 -6.73 14.01 -3.65
CA VAL A 128 -5.80 13.54 -4.68
C VAL A 128 -5.16 14.70 -5.44
N LYS A 129 -5.92 15.72 -5.82
CA LYS A 129 -5.39 16.92 -6.47
C LYS A 129 -4.40 17.69 -5.57
N ARG A 130 -4.66 17.70 -4.27
CA ARG A 130 -3.81 18.35 -3.27
C ARG A 130 -2.53 17.55 -2.97
N VAL A 131 -2.68 16.24 -2.75
CA VAL A 131 -1.58 15.34 -2.37
C VAL A 131 -0.72 14.96 -3.57
N LYS A 132 -1.32 14.84 -4.77
CA LYS A 132 -0.65 14.49 -6.04
C LYS A 132 0.12 13.17 -5.96
N PRO A 133 -0.55 12.05 -5.64
CA PRO A 133 0.10 10.74 -5.58
C PRO A 133 0.51 10.25 -6.97
N ASP A 134 1.46 9.31 -7.00
CA ASP A 134 1.83 8.57 -8.22
C ASP A 134 0.89 7.40 -8.46
N LEU A 135 0.32 6.82 -7.40
CA LEU A 135 -0.57 5.65 -7.43
C LEU A 135 -1.73 5.83 -6.47
N ILE A 136 -2.92 5.39 -6.88
CA ILE A 136 -4.07 5.22 -6.01
C ILE A 136 -4.39 3.74 -5.89
N GLY A 137 -4.48 3.27 -4.62
CA GLY A 137 -5.01 1.96 -4.27
C GLY A 137 -6.40 2.11 -3.64
N SER A 138 -7.45 1.66 -4.34
CA SER A 138 -8.82 1.84 -3.87
C SER A 138 -9.77 0.78 -4.42
N GLY A 139 -11.07 0.96 -4.23
CA GLY A 139 -12.11 0.11 -4.78
C GLY A 139 -12.39 0.33 -6.26
N ILE A 140 -13.28 -0.49 -6.81
CA ILE A 140 -13.61 -0.43 -8.24
C ILE A 140 -14.35 0.86 -8.63
N LYS A 141 -15.07 1.48 -7.69
CA LYS A 141 -15.85 2.70 -7.94
C LYS A 141 -14.95 3.88 -8.32
N GLU A 142 -13.83 4.03 -7.64
CA GLU A 142 -12.89 5.14 -7.78
C GLU A 142 -12.00 4.98 -9.02
N LYS A 143 -11.84 3.76 -9.54
CA LYS A 143 -10.97 3.43 -10.67
C LYS A 143 -11.17 4.37 -11.87
N TYR A 144 -12.41 4.56 -12.28
CA TYR A 144 -12.71 5.30 -13.50
C TYR A 144 -12.45 6.80 -13.38
N ILE A 145 -12.62 7.36 -12.18
CA ILE A 145 -12.35 8.76 -11.90
C ILE A 145 -10.84 9.02 -12.06
N PHE A 146 -10.02 8.26 -11.35
CA PHE A 146 -8.58 8.50 -11.31
C PHE A 146 -7.86 8.09 -12.59
N GLN A 147 -8.30 7.04 -13.26
CA GLN A 147 -7.75 6.69 -14.57
C GLN A 147 -8.04 7.76 -15.64
N LYS A 148 -9.23 8.39 -15.62
CA LYS A 148 -9.53 9.55 -16.47
C LYS A 148 -8.66 10.76 -16.15
N MET A 149 -8.24 10.92 -14.92
CA MET A 149 -7.27 11.94 -14.50
C MET A 149 -5.82 11.60 -14.88
N GLY A 150 -5.57 10.43 -15.48
CA GLY A 150 -4.23 9.98 -15.84
C GLY A 150 -3.41 9.48 -14.67
N ILE A 151 -4.04 9.11 -13.55
CA ILE A 151 -3.36 8.60 -12.37
C ILE A 151 -3.38 7.07 -12.40
N PRO A 152 -2.23 6.40 -12.28
CA PRO A 152 -2.15 4.96 -12.10
C PRO A 152 -3.04 4.50 -10.94
N PHE A 153 -3.80 3.44 -11.18
CA PHE A 153 -4.77 2.94 -10.24
C PHE A 153 -4.61 1.44 -10.06
N ARG A 154 -4.60 0.98 -8.82
CA ARG A 154 -4.65 -0.44 -8.49
C ARG A 154 -5.86 -0.74 -7.62
N GLN A 155 -6.63 -1.73 -8.04
CA GLN A 155 -7.74 -2.25 -7.25
C GLN A 155 -7.18 -3.03 -6.04
N MET A 156 -7.59 -2.58 -4.84
CA MET A 156 -7.12 -3.12 -3.55
C MET A 156 -8.25 -3.65 -2.67
N HIS A 157 -9.50 -3.58 -3.16
CA HIS A 157 -10.68 -3.96 -2.38
C HIS A 157 -10.89 -5.49 -2.37
N SER A 158 -10.62 -6.14 -3.48
CA SER A 158 -10.68 -7.59 -3.61
C SER A 158 -9.53 -8.10 -4.48
N TRP A 159 -9.16 -9.36 -4.26
CA TRP A 159 -8.08 -10.01 -4.99
C TRP A 159 -8.59 -10.83 -6.21
N ASP A 160 -9.87 -10.71 -6.54
CA ASP A 160 -10.49 -11.44 -7.66
C ASP A 160 -9.87 -11.08 -9.01
N TYR A 161 -9.32 -9.88 -9.12
CA TYR A 161 -8.71 -9.36 -10.35
C TYR A 161 -7.17 -9.27 -10.27
N SER A 162 -6.60 -9.60 -9.13
CA SER A 162 -5.15 -9.51 -8.91
C SER A 162 -4.78 -10.22 -7.61
N GLY A 163 -3.54 -10.67 -7.51
CA GLY A 163 -3.09 -11.41 -6.34
C GLY A 163 -3.05 -12.92 -6.60
N PRO A 164 -2.95 -13.74 -5.55
CA PRO A 164 -2.91 -13.39 -4.13
C PRO A 164 -1.65 -12.59 -3.74
N TYR A 165 -1.77 -11.67 -2.77
CA TYR A 165 -0.65 -10.82 -2.33
C TYR A 165 -0.08 -11.20 -0.96
N HIS A 166 -0.71 -12.15 -0.26
CA HIS A 166 -0.26 -12.63 1.05
C HIS A 166 0.87 -13.64 0.93
N GLY A 167 1.73 -13.68 1.94
CA GLY A 167 2.90 -14.54 1.97
C GLY A 167 4.05 -14.03 1.12
N TYR A 168 5.19 -14.72 1.19
CA TYR A 168 6.40 -14.33 0.43
C TYR A 168 6.19 -14.40 -1.08
N ASP A 169 5.55 -15.46 -1.58
CA ASP A 169 5.19 -15.60 -3.00
C ASP A 169 4.22 -14.49 -3.46
N GLY A 170 3.26 -14.17 -2.61
CA GLY A 170 2.30 -13.10 -2.86
C GLY A 170 2.96 -11.72 -2.95
N PHE A 171 4.02 -11.49 -2.19
CA PHE A 171 4.78 -10.25 -2.28
C PHE A 171 5.46 -10.06 -3.64
N ALA A 172 5.95 -11.14 -4.26
CA ALA A 172 6.51 -11.08 -5.60
C ALA A 172 5.47 -10.66 -6.65
N ILE A 173 4.23 -11.19 -6.51
CA ILE A 173 3.09 -10.80 -7.36
C ILE A 173 2.72 -9.33 -7.11
N PHE A 174 2.65 -8.91 -5.85
CA PHE A 174 2.38 -7.52 -5.49
C PHE A 174 3.39 -6.54 -6.10
N ALA A 175 4.69 -6.81 -5.93
CA ALA A 175 5.77 -5.97 -6.45
C ALA A 175 5.70 -5.84 -7.98
N ARG A 176 5.49 -6.96 -8.68
CA ARG A 176 5.29 -6.98 -10.14
C ARG A 176 4.09 -6.12 -10.55
N ASP A 177 2.99 -6.27 -9.87
CA ASP A 177 1.74 -5.59 -10.20
C ASP A 177 1.81 -4.09 -9.94
N MET A 178 2.53 -3.65 -8.89
CA MET A 178 2.80 -2.23 -8.64
C MET A 178 3.69 -1.65 -9.74
N ASP A 179 4.75 -2.36 -10.11
CA ASP A 179 5.64 -1.94 -11.19
C ASP A 179 4.91 -1.85 -12.54
N MET A 180 4.14 -2.87 -12.89
CA MET A 180 3.34 -2.88 -14.13
C MET A 180 2.29 -1.76 -14.15
N THR A 181 1.70 -1.43 -13.01
CA THR A 181 0.70 -0.37 -12.92
C THR A 181 1.32 1.01 -13.09
N LEU A 182 2.40 1.29 -12.36
CA LEU A 182 3.07 2.60 -12.36
C LEU A 182 3.88 2.88 -13.62
N ASN A 183 4.59 1.88 -14.11
CA ASN A 183 5.52 2.02 -15.22
C ASN A 183 4.92 1.59 -16.58
N ASN A 184 3.59 1.47 -16.68
CA ASN A 184 2.92 1.16 -17.92
C ASN A 184 3.13 2.28 -18.95
N PRO A 185 3.58 1.97 -20.17
CA PRO A 185 3.79 2.97 -21.22
C PRO A 185 2.56 3.80 -21.58
N CYS A 186 1.35 3.31 -21.32
CA CYS A 186 0.11 4.04 -21.61
C CYS A 186 0.03 5.39 -20.88
N TRP A 187 0.65 5.51 -19.70
CA TRP A 187 0.68 6.77 -18.94
C TRP A 187 1.46 7.90 -19.60
N LYS A 188 2.28 7.59 -20.61
CA LYS A 188 2.91 8.62 -21.45
C LYS A 188 1.92 9.35 -22.34
N GLN A 189 0.77 8.74 -22.61
CA GLN A 189 -0.27 9.30 -23.46
C GLN A 189 -1.36 10.01 -22.65
N VAL A 190 -1.45 9.73 -21.35
CA VAL A 190 -2.44 10.31 -20.44
C VAL A 190 -1.69 11.08 -19.36
N GLN A 191 -1.74 12.41 -19.41
CA GLN A 191 -1.07 13.28 -18.43
C GLN A 191 -2.00 13.64 -17.30
N VAL A 192 -1.50 13.57 -16.07
CA VAL A 192 -2.21 14.09 -14.90
C VAL A 192 -2.38 15.61 -15.00
N PRO A 193 -3.51 16.19 -14.54
CA PRO A 193 -3.80 17.61 -14.71
C PRO A 193 -2.71 18.56 -14.22
N TRP A 194 -2.09 18.23 -13.10
CA TRP A 194 -1.03 19.07 -12.52
C TRP A 194 0.30 19.02 -13.27
N LYS A 195 0.63 17.91 -13.98
CA LYS A 195 1.79 17.85 -14.88
C LYS A 195 1.55 18.67 -16.13
N LYS A 196 0.36 18.53 -16.73
CA LYS A 196 -0.02 19.32 -17.90
C LYS A 196 0.07 20.83 -17.63
N ALA A 197 -0.46 21.28 -16.50
CA ALA A 197 -0.40 22.68 -16.11
C ALA A 197 1.03 23.19 -15.84
N ALA A 198 1.93 22.33 -15.39
CA ALA A 198 3.35 22.68 -15.21
C ALA A 198 4.06 22.82 -16.56
N ASP A 199 3.83 21.89 -17.48
CA ASP A 199 4.41 21.91 -18.83
C ASP A 199 3.94 23.14 -19.63
N GLU A 200 2.66 23.50 -19.51
CA GLU A 200 2.11 24.72 -20.12
C GLU A 200 2.76 26.00 -19.56
N LYS A 201 3.01 26.09 -18.25
CA LYS A 201 3.70 27.23 -17.65
C LYS A 201 5.16 27.34 -18.09
N VAL A 202 5.86 26.21 -18.22
CA VAL A 202 7.24 26.17 -18.72
C VAL A 202 7.29 26.59 -20.18
N ALA A 203 6.36 26.12 -21.02
CA ALA A 203 6.28 26.49 -22.43
C ALA A 203 6.01 27.99 -22.63
N VAL A 204 5.11 28.58 -21.81
CA VAL A 204 4.84 30.03 -21.83
C VAL A 204 6.05 30.85 -21.39
N ALA A 205 6.78 30.41 -20.37
CA ALA A 205 7.99 31.08 -19.89
C ALA A 205 9.19 30.97 -20.86
N ALA A 206 9.25 29.91 -21.67
CA ALA A 206 10.28 29.71 -22.67
C ALA A 206 9.98 30.39 -24.01
N GLY A 207 8.76 30.84 -24.25
CA GLY A 207 8.32 31.52 -25.46
C GLY A 207 8.19 33.05 -25.32
N ALA A 208 8.52 33.59 -24.15
CA ALA A 208 8.59 35.02 -23.86
C ALA A 208 10.05 35.47 -23.70
#